data_9e4d687ee6f9fc51f2df4dcc21f04782
#
_entry.id   9e4d687ee6f9fc51f2df4dcc21f04782
#
_cell.length_a   1.000
_cell.length_b   1.000
_cell.length_c   1.000
_cell.angle_alpha   90.00
_cell.angle_beta   90.00
_cell.angle_gamma   90.00
#
_symmetry.space_group_name_H-M   'P 1'
#
loop_
_entity.id
_entity.type
_entity.pdbx_description
1 polymer ?
#
loop_
_entity_poly.entity_id
_entity_poly.type
_entity_poly.pdbx_seq_one_letter_code
_entity_poly.pdbx_strand_id
1 'polypeptide(L)'
;MTIRDTGGLMKRTLILFLMLLAMAFPALSQAAGEGGERILDYAVTARVEEDASLVVTERITVSIEHKAIIHGIYRIYPVKIRENGDVLRHYGFEVLSAKLDGKDTPYSVTEEGYTAGVAMGDPESKAPRGSHTYELTYRTTGHVRFLPARDEIYYNVTGNFWKFPIDHVSFTLELPGGASPEAVTAFTGALGAKGAEYRMTGPSSLETTGALSPGEGITVAFGWKKGIVTEPEKNLSDFMGDNRALTLSAIPLFQLLLFLL
;
A
#
# COMPACT_ATOMS: atom_id res chain seq x y z
N MET A 1 61.95 -22.72 -42.29
CA MET A 1 61.17 -23.56 -41.34
C MET A 1 60.10 -22.62 -40.73
N THR A 2 58.90 -22.60 -41.27
CA THR A 2 57.90 -21.63 -41.02
C THR A 2 56.90 -22.23 -40.02
N ILE A 3 56.86 -21.69 -38.79
CA ILE A 3 55.90 -22.11 -37.77
C ILE A 3 54.56 -21.43 -38.06
N ARG A 4 53.56 -22.20 -38.45
CA ARG A 4 52.16 -21.72 -38.62
C ARG A 4 51.56 -21.46 -37.26
N ASP A 5 51.15 -20.22 -37.04
CA ASP A 5 50.41 -19.79 -35.88
C ASP A 5 48.95 -20.29 -35.96
N THR A 6 48.66 -21.37 -35.23
CA THR A 6 47.32 -21.99 -35.12
C THR A 6 46.50 -21.45 -33.93
N GLY A 7 47.11 -20.55 -33.13
CA GLY A 7 46.45 -20.02 -31.91
C GLY A 7 45.36 -18.98 -32.18
N GLY A 8 45.44 -18.25 -33.30
CA GLY A 8 44.49 -17.17 -33.61
C GLY A 8 43.13 -17.65 -34.10
N LEU A 9 43.09 -18.78 -34.78
CA LEU A 9 41.85 -19.32 -35.36
C LEU A 9 40.94 -19.96 -34.29
N MET A 10 41.56 -20.67 -33.32
CA MET A 10 40.84 -21.32 -32.21
C MET A 10 40.21 -20.32 -31.24
N LYS A 11 40.86 -19.18 -30.99
CA LYS A 11 40.30 -18.11 -30.14
C LYS A 11 39.10 -17.40 -30.80
N ARG A 12 39.17 -17.19 -32.14
CA ARG A 12 38.08 -16.57 -32.89
C ARG A 12 36.85 -17.48 -32.97
N THR A 13 37.03 -18.80 -33.11
CA THR A 13 35.94 -19.79 -33.15
C THR A 13 35.25 -19.93 -31.79
N LEU A 14 36.02 -19.84 -30.69
CA LEU A 14 35.50 -19.93 -29.32
C LEU A 14 34.69 -18.67 -28.96
N ILE A 15 35.13 -17.48 -29.39
CA ILE A 15 34.41 -16.21 -29.17
C ILE A 15 33.08 -16.17 -29.98
N LEU A 16 33.09 -16.65 -31.22
CA LEU A 16 31.89 -16.77 -32.04
C LEU A 16 30.88 -17.78 -31.45
N PHE A 17 31.35 -18.89 -30.87
CA PHE A 17 30.49 -19.89 -30.23
C PHE A 17 29.86 -19.36 -28.93
N LEU A 18 30.61 -18.58 -28.14
CA LEU A 18 30.14 -17.91 -26.94
C LEU A 18 29.11 -16.77 -27.25
N MET A 19 29.30 -16.04 -28.37
CA MET A 19 28.32 -15.04 -28.81
C MET A 19 27.03 -15.65 -29.39
N LEU A 20 27.11 -16.82 -30.05
CA LEU A 20 25.92 -17.54 -30.52
C LEU A 20 25.13 -18.19 -29.36
N LEU A 21 25.80 -18.59 -28.26
CA LEU A 21 25.11 -19.12 -27.08
C LEU A 21 24.41 -18.02 -26.28
N ALA A 22 24.86 -16.75 -26.36
CA ALA A 22 24.23 -15.61 -25.73
C ALA A 22 22.96 -15.13 -26.44
N MET A 23 22.76 -15.50 -27.71
CA MET A 23 21.53 -15.17 -28.47
C MET A 23 20.42 -16.23 -28.36
N ALA A 24 20.64 -17.34 -27.69
CA ALA A 24 19.69 -18.45 -27.59
C ALA A 24 18.98 -18.55 -26.22
N PHE A 25 19.15 -17.57 -25.34
CA PHE A 25 18.19 -17.39 -24.24
C PHE A 25 17.06 -16.52 -24.76
N PRO A 26 15.89 -17.10 -25.11
CA PRO A 26 14.70 -16.30 -25.15
C PRO A 26 14.60 -15.76 -23.72
N ALA A 27 14.53 -14.45 -23.55
CA ALA A 27 13.93 -13.88 -22.38
C ALA A 27 12.61 -14.60 -22.21
N LEU A 28 12.52 -15.55 -21.28
CA LEU A 28 11.24 -15.99 -20.77
C LEU A 28 10.65 -14.72 -20.11
N SER A 29 10.01 -13.89 -20.93
CA SER A 29 8.88 -13.13 -20.50
C SER A 29 7.97 -14.19 -19.91
N GLN A 30 7.97 -14.34 -18.59
CA GLN A 30 6.89 -15.02 -17.90
C GLN A 30 5.66 -14.18 -18.26
N ALA A 31 4.97 -14.61 -19.31
CA ALA A 31 3.59 -14.28 -19.50
C ALA A 31 2.95 -14.60 -18.16
N ALA A 32 2.40 -13.58 -17.50
CA ALA A 32 1.59 -13.74 -16.29
C ALA A 32 0.58 -14.84 -16.64
N GLY A 33 0.75 -16.00 -16.00
CA GLY A 33 0.03 -17.21 -16.38
C GLY A 33 -1.46 -16.93 -16.30
N GLU A 34 -2.13 -17.10 -17.44
CA GLU A 34 -3.58 -17.24 -17.47
C GLU A 34 -3.93 -18.48 -16.64
N GLY A 35 -4.41 -18.26 -15.41
CA GLY A 35 -4.85 -19.32 -14.52
C GLY A 35 -4.06 -19.39 -13.22
N GLY A 36 -4.55 -18.68 -12.20
CA GLY A 36 -4.06 -18.73 -10.83
C GLY A 36 -4.82 -17.74 -9.96
N GLU A 37 -4.76 -17.96 -8.65
CA GLU A 37 -5.34 -17.02 -7.71
C GLU A 37 -4.62 -15.67 -7.80
N ARG A 38 -5.39 -14.61 -8.00
CA ARG A 38 -4.91 -13.26 -8.24
C ARG A 38 -5.98 -12.24 -7.89
N ILE A 39 -5.58 -11.01 -7.72
CA ILE A 39 -6.50 -9.87 -7.63
C ILE A 39 -6.68 -9.33 -9.06
N LEU A 40 -7.90 -9.48 -9.59
CA LEU A 40 -8.25 -9.06 -10.95
C LEU A 40 -8.43 -7.55 -11.04
N ASP A 41 -9.06 -6.96 -10.00
CA ASP A 41 -9.32 -5.53 -9.91
C ASP A 41 -9.31 -5.08 -8.44
N TYR A 42 -8.73 -3.92 -8.18
CA TYR A 42 -8.65 -3.33 -6.85
C TYR A 42 -9.04 -1.86 -6.92
N ALA A 43 -10.32 -1.58 -6.76
CA ALA A 43 -10.83 -0.22 -6.79
C ALA A 43 -10.93 0.36 -5.39
N VAL A 44 -10.37 1.55 -5.18
CA VAL A 44 -10.38 2.25 -3.90
C VAL A 44 -10.95 3.64 -4.04
N THR A 45 -11.92 3.96 -3.18
CA THR A 45 -12.40 5.33 -2.99
C THR A 45 -12.06 5.76 -1.57
N ALA A 46 -11.32 6.86 -1.43
CA ALA A 46 -11.00 7.47 -0.15
C ALA A 46 -11.70 8.83 -0.06
N ARG A 47 -12.68 8.95 0.85
CA ARG A 47 -13.35 10.20 1.16
C ARG A 47 -12.72 10.82 2.39
N VAL A 48 -12.20 12.02 2.23
CA VAL A 48 -11.67 12.83 3.34
C VAL A 48 -12.85 13.54 3.99
N GLU A 49 -12.98 13.40 5.31
CA GLU A 49 -13.99 14.10 6.10
C GLU A 49 -13.44 15.44 6.60
N GLU A 50 -14.33 16.35 7.06
CA GLU A 50 -13.94 17.67 7.57
C GLU A 50 -13.01 17.60 8.79
N ASP A 51 -13.08 16.53 9.57
CA ASP A 51 -12.25 16.27 10.75
C ASP A 51 -10.89 15.59 10.42
N ALA A 52 -10.50 15.56 9.15
CA ALA A 52 -9.31 14.88 8.65
C ALA A 52 -9.31 13.35 8.77
N SER A 53 -10.41 12.73 9.17
CA SER A 53 -10.56 11.29 9.05
C SER A 53 -10.83 10.90 7.59
N LEU A 54 -10.58 9.65 7.24
CA LEU A 54 -10.90 9.09 5.95
C LEU A 54 -11.93 7.99 6.12
N VAL A 55 -12.94 7.99 5.28
CA VAL A 55 -13.78 6.81 5.03
C VAL A 55 -13.31 6.20 3.71
N VAL A 56 -12.79 4.99 3.78
CA VAL A 56 -12.22 4.29 2.64
C VAL A 56 -13.08 3.09 2.30
N THR A 57 -13.40 2.93 1.03
CA THR A 57 -14.05 1.73 0.49
C THR A 57 -13.10 1.06 -0.49
N GLU A 58 -12.70 -0.16 -0.19
CA GLU A 58 -11.90 -1.03 -1.06
C GLU A 58 -12.82 -2.09 -1.68
N ARG A 59 -12.81 -2.22 -3.00
CA ARG A 59 -13.48 -3.28 -3.75
C ARG A 59 -12.41 -4.14 -4.40
N ILE A 60 -12.29 -5.38 -3.95
CA ILE A 60 -11.20 -6.27 -4.29
C ILE A 60 -11.80 -7.49 -4.99
N THR A 61 -11.69 -7.53 -6.32
CA THR A 61 -12.15 -8.65 -7.12
C THR A 61 -11.03 -9.66 -7.27
N VAL A 62 -11.25 -10.88 -6.80
CA VAL A 62 -10.26 -11.96 -6.76
C VAL A 62 -10.70 -13.18 -7.57
N SER A 63 -9.74 -13.88 -8.15
CA SER A 63 -9.94 -15.22 -8.72
C SER A 63 -9.63 -16.26 -7.66
N ILE A 64 -10.60 -17.12 -7.31
CA ILE A 64 -10.52 -18.10 -6.24
C ILE A 64 -10.53 -19.52 -6.82
N GLU A 65 -9.46 -20.29 -6.54
CA GLU A 65 -9.32 -21.67 -6.98
C GLU A 65 -9.21 -22.66 -5.79
N HIS A 66 -9.20 -22.18 -4.56
CA HIS A 66 -8.93 -22.94 -3.32
C HIS A 66 -7.50 -23.49 -3.24
N LYS A 67 -6.52 -22.76 -3.78
CA LYS A 67 -5.09 -23.07 -3.62
C LYS A 67 -4.52 -22.37 -2.38
N ALA A 68 -4.68 -21.07 -2.30
CA ALA A 68 -4.27 -20.24 -1.16
C ALA A 68 -5.44 -19.43 -0.58
N ILE A 69 -6.45 -19.07 -1.40
CA ILE A 69 -7.69 -18.44 -0.93
C ILE A 69 -8.71 -19.55 -0.65
N ILE A 70 -8.82 -19.97 0.61
CA ILE A 70 -9.68 -21.08 1.03
C ILE A 70 -10.99 -20.57 1.64
N HIS A 71 -10.90 -19.69 2.64
CA HIS A 71 -12.05 -19.23 3.44
C HIS A 71 -12.40 -17.76 3.15
N GLY A 72 -11.51 -17.01 2.48
CA GLY A 72 -11.65 -15.61 2.19
C GLY A 72 -10.31 -14.95 1.98
N ILE A 73 -10.28 -13.61 2.05
CA ILE A 73 -9.07 -12.81 1.87
C ILE A 73 -8.63 -12.18 3.19
N TYR A 74 -7.33 -11.89 3.29
CA TYR A 74 -6.73 -11.25 4.45
C TYR A 74 -6.03 -9.96 4.03
N ARG A 75 -6.45 -8.83 4.61
CA ARG A 75 -5.94 -7.49 4.32
C ARG A 75 -5.17 -6.96 5.53
N ILE A 76 -3.95 -6.47 5.31
CA ILE A 76 -3.07 -5.94 6.36
C ILE A 76 -2.91 -4.43 6.19
N TYR A 77 -3.08 -3.69 7.28
CA TYR A 77 -2.93 -2.24 7.36
C TYR A 77 -1.85 -1.89 8.37
N PRO A 78 -0.92 -0.97 8.05
CA PRO A 78 -0.07 -0.36 9.05
C PRO A 78 -0.92 0.57 9.93
N VAL A 79 -0.97 0.33 11.25
CA VAL A 79 -1.63 1.21 12.23
C VAL A 79 -0.63 2.01 13.06
N LYS A 80 0.66 1.68 12.94
CA LYS A 80 1.76 2.42 13.55
C LYS A 80 2.93 2.44 12.58
N ILE A 81 3.50 3.60 12.32
CA ILE A 81 4.71 3.74 11.48
C ILE A 81 5.73 4.56 12.26
N ARG A 82 6.97 4.10 12.22
CA ARG A 82 8.09 4.86 12.78
C ARG A 82 8.64 5.81 11.71
N GLU A 83 8.46 7.12 11.92
CA GLU A 83 9.00 8.15 11.05
C GLU A 83 10.28 8.73 11.68
N ASN A 84 11.30 9.03 10.84
CA ASN A 84 12.57 9.67 11.22
C ASN A 84 13.25 9.06 12.46
N GLY A 85 13.14 7.74 12.64
CA GLY A 85 13.82 6.97 13.68
C GLY A 85 13.08 6.86 15.01
N ASP A 86 12.46 7.93 15.51
CA ASP A 86 11.89 7.95 16.88
C ASP A 86 10.40 8.34 16.96
N VAL A 87 9.87 9.04 15.95
CA VAL A 87 8.46 9.44 15.97
C VAL A 87 7.57 8.27 15.56
N LEU A 88 6.71 7.82 16.45
CA LEU A 88 5.73 6.78 16.20
C LEU A 88 4.41 7.44 15.80
N ARG A 89 4.10 7.45 14.50
CA ARG A 89 2.79 7.89 14.01
C ARG A 89 1.77 6.78 14.18
N HIS A 90 0.64 7.12 14.76
CA HIS A 90 -0.50 6.23 14.92
C HIS A 90 -1.57 6.54 13.87
N TYR A 91 -2.14 5.49 13.27
CA TYR A 91 -3.28 5.57 12.39
C TYR A 91 -4.47 4.92 13.08
N GLY A 92 -5.56 5.66 13.25
CA GLY A 92 -6.82 5.06 13.68
C GLY A 92 -7.32 4.07 12.64
N PHE A 93 -7.96 3.00 13.05
CA PHE A 93 -8.53 2.01 12.13
C PHE A 93 -9.78 1.37 12.72
N GLU A 94 -10.90 1.50 12.01
CA GLU A 94 -12.20 0.97 12.41
C GLU A 94 -12.93 0.43 11.19
N VAL A 95 -13.25 -0.87 11.20
CA VAL A 95 -14.05 -1.49 10.13
C VAL A 95 -15.52 -1.10 10.30
N LEU A 96 -16.12 -0.53 9.26
CA LEU A 96 -17.52 -0.13 9.21
C LEU A 96 -18.40 -1.21 8.58
N SER A 97 -17.92 -1.87 7.52
CA SER A 97 -18.64 -2.98 6.88
C SER A 97 -17.72 -3.87 6.05
N ALA A 98 -18.09 -5.14 5.90
CA ALA A 98 -17.46 -6.08 5.00
C ALA A 98 -18.53 -6.83 4.22
N LYS A 99 -18.35 -6.95 2.88
CA LYS A 99 -19.29 -7.64 2.00
C LYS A 99 -18.56 -8.57 1.04
N LEU A 100 -19.25 -9.61 0.60
CA LEU A 100 -18.89 -10.49 -0.50
C LEU A 100 -20.02 -10.46 -1.52
N ASP A 101 -19.72 -10.05 -2.76
CA ASP A 101 -20.69 -9.89 -3.86
C ASP A 101 -21.92 -9.07 -3.45
N GLY A 102 -21.67 -7.98 -2.71
CA GLY A 102 -22.70 -7.04 -2.25
C GLY A 102 -23.51 -7.50 -1.04
N LYS A 103 -23.27 -8.69 -0.49
CA LYS A 103 -23.93 -9.21 0.73
C LYS A 103 -22.97 -9.14 1.90
N ASP A 104 -23.49 -8.82 3.08
CA ASP A 104 -22.69 -8.82 4.30
C ASP A 104 -21.99 -10.17 4.48
N THR A 105 -20.70 -10.12 4.83
CA THR A 105 -19.87 -11.30 5.08
C THR A 105 -19.23 -11.20 6.47
N PRO A 106 -19.04 -12.34 7.17
CA PRO A 106 -18.27 -12.34 8.41
C PRO A 106 -16.89 -11.78 8.21
N TYR A 107 -16.40 -11.06 9.20
CA TYR A 107 -15.02 -10.59 9.25
C TYR A 107 -14.49 -10.61 10.68
N SER A 108 -13.16 -10.63 10.81
CA SER A 108 -12.49 -10.45 12.10
C SER A 108 -11.33 -9.48 11.93
N VAL A 109 -11.08 -8.70 12.99
CA VAL A 109 -9.95 -7.75 13.06
C VAL A 109 -8.99 -8.24 14.13
N THR A 110 -7.70 -8.28 13.80
CA THR A 110 -6.62 -8.58 14.73
C THR A 110 -5.59 -7.46 14.67
N GLU A 111 -5.19 -6.94 15.82
CA GLU A 111 -4.08 -6.00 15.89
C GLU A 111 -2.85 -6.70 16.48
N GLU A 112 -1.74 -6.64 15.77
CA GLU A 112 -0.47 -7.20 16.20
C GLU A 112 0.68 -6.23 15.91
N GLY A 113 1.33 -5.79 16.98
CA GLY A 113 2.49 -4.90 16.89
C GLY A 113 2.15 -3.57 16.20
N TYR A 114 2.51 -3.44 14.93
CA TYR A 114 2.37 -2.22 14.13
C TYR A 114 1.29 -2.33 13.05
N THR A 115 0.55 -3.44 13.00
CA THR A 115 -0.42 -3.72 11.94
C THR A 115 -1.77 -4.12 12.50
N ALA A 116 -2.82 -3.79 11.74
CA ALA A 116 -4.15 -4.40 11.87
C ALA A 116 -4.37 -5.32 10.67
N GLY A 117 -4.87 -6.53 10.94
CA GLY A 117 -5.25 -7.48 9.92
C GLY A 117 -6.76 -7.65 9.90
N VAL A 118 -7.37 -7.65 8.72
CA VAL A 118 -8.79 -7.91 8.51
C VAL A 118 -8.94 -9.19 7.69
N ALA A 119 -9.47 -10.24 8.30
CA ALA A 119 -9.90 -11.44 7.58
C ALA A 119 -11.36 -11.25 7.17
N MET A 120 -11.66 -11.40 5.89
CA MET A 120 -13.02 -11.34 5.33
C MET A 120 -13.40 -12.70 4.77
N GLY A 121 -14.50 -13.26 5.26
CA GLY A 121 -15.02 -14.59 4.94
C GLY A 121 -15.35 -15.39 6.20
N ASP A 122 -15.99 -16.52 6.00
CA ASP A 122 -16.38 -17.42 7.09
C ASP A 122 -15.29 -18.49 7.27
N PRO A 123 -14.64 -18.59 8.45
CA PRO A 123 -13.60 -19.58 8.70
C PRO A 123 -14.10 -21.04 8.63
N GLU A 124 -15.40 -21.28 8.84
CA GLU A 124 -16.01 -22.60 8.81
C GLU A 124 -16.45 -23.04 7.40
N SER A 125 -16.52 -22.10 6.45
CA SER A 125 -16.97 -22.33 5.08
C SER A 125 -15.89 -21.99 4.07
N LYS A 126 -15.85 -22.69 2.93
CA LYS A 126 -14.99 -22.30 1.83
C LYS A 126 -15.59 -21.12 1.09
N ALA A 127 -14.75 -20.16 0.71
CA ALA A 127 -15.14 -19.10 -0.20
C ALA A 127 -15.63 -19.71 -1.54
N PRO A 128 -16.58 -19.08 -2.24
CA PRO A 128 -17.04 -19.59 -3.53
C PRO A 128 -15.89 -19.53 -4.56
N ARG A 129 -15.82 -20.54 -5.45
CA ARG A 129 -14.82 -20.56 -6.54
C ARG A 129 -15.20 -19.62 -7.67
N GLY A 130 -14.20 -19.09 -8.35
CA GLY A 130 -14.39 -18.19 -9.48
C GLY A 130 -14.02 -16.74 -9.15
N SER A 131 -14.59 -15.81 -9.88
CA SER A 131 -14.36 -14.38 -9.68
C SER A 131 -15.39 -13.82 -8.69
N HIS A 132 -14.92 -13.29 -7.57
CA HIS A 132 -15.75 -12.73 -6.49
C HIS A 132 -15.19 -11.41 -6.00
N THR A 133 -16.07 -10.49 -5.57
CA THR A 133 -15.70 -9.16 -5.11
C THR A 133 -15.93 -9.02 -3.60
N TYR A 134 -14.84 -8.84 -2.87
CA TYR A 134 -14.87 -8.38 -1.48
C TYR A 134 -14.93 -6.86 -1.44
N GLU A 135 -15.80 -6.32 -0.60
CA GLU A 135 -15.89 -4.88 -0.33
C GLU A 135 -15.65 -4.65 1.16
N LEU A 136 -14.67 -3.83 1.47
CA LEU A 136 -14.35 -3.43 2.84
C LEU A 136 -14.48 -1.91 2.96
N THR A 137 -15.32 -1.45 3.88
CA THR A 137 -15.40 -0.03 4.23
C THR A 137 -14.88 0.17 5.64
N TYR A 138 -13.98 1.10 5.81
CA TYR A 138 -13.39 1.43 7.12
C TYR A 138 -13.15 2.93 7.27
N ARG A 139 -13.09 3.38 8.52
CA ARG A 139 -12.62 4.70 8.91
C ARG A 139 -11.16 4.61 9.35
N THR A 140 -10.36 5.58 8.94
CA THR A 140 -8.97 5.69 9.38
C THR A 140 -8.59 7.16 9.62
N THR A 141 -7.60 7.41 10.46
CA THR A 141 -7.11 8.76 10.79
C THR A 141 -5.59 8.85 10.66
N GLY A 142 -5.05 10.06 10.69
CA GLY A 142 -3.61 10.28 10.69
C GLY A 142 -2.95 10.35 9.30
N HIS A 143 -3.69 10.18 8.21
CA HIS A 143 -3.15 10.20 6.85
C HIS A 143 -3.03 11.60 6.24
N VAL A 144 -3.77 12.59 6.76
CA VAL A 144 -3.68 13.98 6.30
C VAL A 144 -2.47 14.64 6.94
N ARG A 145 -1.64 15.28 6.13
CA ARG A 145 -0.46 16.08 6.51
C ARG A 145 -0.80 17.54 6.34
N PHE A 146 -0.67 18.32 7.41
CA PHE A 146 -0.92 19.76 7.41
C PHE A 146 0.39 20.51 7.17
N LEU A 147 0.77 20.64 5.89
CA LEU A 147 2.01 21.32 5.48
C LEU A 147 1.82 22.85 5.49
N PRO A 148 2.87 23.66 5.56
CA PRO A 148 2.73 25.11 5.61
C PRO A 148 1.98 25.73 4.42
N ALA A 149 2.17 25.21 3.20
CA ALA A 149 1.57 25.75 1.99
C ALA A 149 0.26 25.08 1.57
N ARG A 150 0.03 23.83 1.98
CA ARG A 150 -1.13 23.02 1.58
C ARG A 150 -1.36 21.89 2.57
N ASP A 151 -2.52 21.29 2.50
CA ASP A 151 -2.78 20.01 3.15
C ASP A 151 -2.64 18.88 2.14
N GLU A 152 -2.25 17.69 2.58
CA GLU A 152 -1.91 16.58 1.70
C GLU A 152 -2.29 15.24 2.33
N ILE A 153 -2.93 14.36 1.58
CA ILE A 153 -3.01 12.95 1.95
C ILE A 153 -1.76 12.23 1.42
N TYR A 154 -1.12 11.42 2.26
CA TYR A 154 -0.12 10.45 1.84
C TYR A 154 -0.59 9.06 2.22
N TYR A 155 -0.95 8.25 1.22
CA TYR A 155 -1.71 7.03 1.46
C TYR A 155 -1.22 5.86 0.62
N ASN A 156 -0.92 4.73 1.29
CA ASN A 156 -0.61 3.48 0.60
C ASN A 156 -1.91 2.75 0.29
N VAL A 157 -2.33 2.82 -0.97
CA VAL A 157 -3.64 2.39 -1.45
C VAL A 157 -3.84 0.89 -1.29
N THR A 158 -2.94 0.09 -1.88
CA THR A 158 -3.09 -1.38 -1.87
C THR A 158 -2.37 -2.05 -0.71
N GLY A 159 -1.38 -1.37 -0.09
CA GLY A 159 -0.39 -2.02 0.76
C GLY A 159 0.59 -2.88 -0.05
N ASN A 160 1.59 -3.42 0.65
CA ASN A 160 2.65 -4.24 0.05
C ASN A 160 2.67 -5.68 0.63
N PHE A 161 1.55 -6.13 1.21
CA PHE A 161 1.49 -7.45 1.87
C PHE A 161 0.77 -8.52 1.05
N TRP A 162 0.30 -8.19 -0.16
CA TRP A 162 -0.37 -9.14 -1.03
C TRP A 162 0.60 -10.18 -1.56
N LYS A 163 0.24 -11.46 -1.40
CA LYS A 163 0.99 -12.61 -1.94
C LYS A 163 0.56 -12.95 -3.37
N PHE A 164 -0.42 -12.24 -3.90
CA PHE A 164 -0.97 -12.41 -5.23
C PHE A 164 -0.60 -11.21 -6.10
N PRO A 165 -0.46 -11.39 -7.42
CA PRO A 165 -0.39 -10.26 -8.34
C PRO A 165 -1.72 -9.50 -8.33
N ILE A 166 -1.64 -8.19 -8.61
CA ILE A 166 -2.81 -7.32 -8.79
C ILE A 166 -2.79 -6.84 -10.24
N ASP A 167 -3.81 -7.23 -11.01
CA ASP A 167 -3.83 -6.93 -12.44
C ASP A 167 -4.10 -5.46 -12.73
N HIS A 168 -5.00 -4.86 -11.96
CA HIS A 168 -5.41 -3.49 -12.12
C HIS A 168 -5.74 -2.85 -10.76
N VAL A 169 -5.34 -1.58 -10.58
CA VAL A 169 -5.72 -0.76 -9.42
C VAL A 169 -6.29 0.55 -9.92
N SER A 170 -7.41 0.97 -9.34
CA SER A 170 -7.95 2.32 -9.48
C SER A 170 -8.10 2.99 -8.12
N PHE A 171 -7.85 4.31 -8.09
CA PHE A 171 -7.99 5.12 -6.88
C PHE A 171 -8.73 6.41 -7.17
N THR A 172 -9.66 6.76 -6.30
CA THR A 172 -10.39 8.03 -6.34
C THR A 172 -10.34 8.69 -4.98
N LEU A 173 -9.96 9.97 -4.95
CA LEU A 173 -10.02 10.83 -3.76
C LEU A 173 -11.26 11.72 -3.83
N GLU A 174 -12.04 11.74 -2.78
CA GLU A 174 -13.15 12.67 -2.58
C GLU A 174 -12.80 13.65 -1.45
N LEU A 175 -12.85 14.96 -1.74
CA LEU A 175 -12.61 16.01 -0.77
C LEU A 175 -13.93 16.67 -0.34
N PRO A 176 -14.00 17.22 0.88
CA PRO A 176 -15.16 17.97 1.36
C PRO A 176 -15.58 19.07 0.38
N GLY A 177 -16.89 19.27 0.24
CA GLY A 177 -17.47 20.29 -0.64
C GLY A 177 -17.20 20.10 -2.13
N GLY A 178 -16.75 18.92 -2.57
CA GLY A 178 -16.40 18.65 -3.98
C GLY A 178 -15.12 19.36 -4.43
N ALA A 179 -14.24 19.73 -3.50
CA ALA A 179 -12.95 20.36 -3.82
C ALA A 179 -12.07 19.41 -4.67
N SER A 180 -11.18 19.99 -5.44
CA SER A 180 -10.22 19.23 -6.27
C SER A 180 -8.81 19.40 -5.75
N PRO A 181 -7.97 18.35 -5.81
CA PRO A 181 -6.54 18.46 -5.51
C PRO A 181 -5.83 19.33 -6.55
N GLU A 182 -4.76 20.03 -6.12
CA GLU A 182 -3.93 20.89 -6.96
C GLU A 182 -2.58 20.24 -7.31
N ALA A 183 -2.18 19.23 -6.54
CA ALA A 183 -0.94 18.49 -6.76
C ALA A 183 -1.20 17.00 -6.58
N VAL A 184 -0.71 16.20 -7.50
CA VAL A 184 -0.84 14.74 -7.47
C VAL A 184 0.50 14.10 -7.77
N THR A 185 0.86 13.10 -6.98
CA THR A 185 2.01 12.22 -7.23
C THR A 185 1.62 10.81 -6.79
N ALA A 186 2.08 9.81 -7.51
CA ALA A 186 1.94 8.42 -7.08
C ALA A 186 3.23 7.65 -7.33
N PHE A 187 3.40 6.54 -6.62
CA PHE A 187 4.54 5.65 -6.74
C PHE A 187 4.05 4.21 -6.77
N THR A 188 4.55 3.43 -7.72
CA THR A 188 4.26 1.99 -7.86
C THR A 188 5.50 1.16 -7.53
N GLY A 189 5.27 -0.11 -7.15
CA GLY A 189 6.31 -1.10 -6.91
C GLY A 189 6.43 -1.57 -5.46
N ALA A 190 7.57 -2.20 -5.14
CA ALA A 190 7.87 -2.68 -3.79
C ALA A 190 8.03 -1.51 -2.80
N LEU A 191 7.99 -1.81 -1.51
CA LEU A 191 8.13 -0.80 -0.46
C LEU A 191 9.41 0.04 -0.67
N GLY A 192 9.24 1.37 -0.79
CA GLY A 192 10.32 2.32 -1.06
C GLY A 192 10.69 2.51 -2.53
N ALA A 193 10.09 1.75 -3.45
CA ALA A 193 10.23 1.98 -4.89
C ALA A 193 9.58 3.31 -5.32
N LYS A 194 10.03 3.81 -6.47
CA LYS A 194 9.54 5.06 -7.08
C LYS A 194 9.14 4.83 -8.53
N GLY A 195 8.48 3.69 -8.80
CA GLY A 195 7.89 3.41 -10.12
C GLY A 195 6.77 4.41 -10.42
N ALA A 196 6.46 4.59 -11.70
CA ALA A 196 5.47 5.53 -12.19
C ALA A 196 4.50 4.87 -13.17
N GLU A 197 4.20 3.58 -12.94
CA GLU A 197 3.27 2.81 -13.78
C GLU A 197 1.82 3.14 -13.41
N TYR A 198 1.45 4.41 -13.58
CA TYR A 198 0.10 4.91 -13.38
C TYR A 198 -0.25 6.00 -14.38
N ARG A 199 -1.53 6.26 -14.55
CA ARG A 199 -2.05 7.41 -15.28
C ARG A 199 -3.21 8.06 -14.53
N MET A 200 -3.37 9.34 -14.69
CA MET A 200 -4.54 10.07 -14.19
C MET A 200 -5.75 9.75 -15.08
N THR A 201 -6.88 9.47 -14.45
CA THR A 201 -8.18 9.26 -15.11
C THR A 201 -9.13 10.44 -14.86
N GLY A 202 -8.76 11.34 -13.95
CA GLY A 202 -9.47 12.56 -13.62
C GLY A 202 -8.64 13.44 -12.69
N PRO A 203 -9.15 14.62 -12.27
CA PRO A 203 -8.42 15.49 -11.35
C PRO A 203 -8.09 14.84 -10.01
N SER A 204 -8.96 13.95 -9.52
CA SER A 204 -8.86 13.27 -8.22
C SER A 204 -8.74 11.74 -8.35
N SER A 205 -8.49 11.22 -9.55
CA SER A 205 -8.48 9.78 -9.81
C SER A 205 -7.32 9.36 -10.68
N LEU A 206 -6.84 8.16 -10.45
CA LEU A 206 -5.77 7.52 -11.21
C LEU A 206 -5.99 5.99 -11.27
N GLU A 207 -5.27 5.35 -12.18
CA GLU A 207 -5.20 3.89 -12.28
C GLU A 207 -3.79 3.44 -12.64
N THR A 208 -3.47 2.17 -12.35
CA THR A 208 -2.20 1.57 -12.79
C THR A 208 -2.23 1.29 -14.30
N THR A 209 -1.07 1.42 -14.96
CA THR A 209 -0.90 1.11 -16.40
C THR A 209 -0.36 -0.29 -16.62
N GLY A 210 0.00 -1.00 -15.57
CA GLY A 210 0.48 -2.38 -15.57
C GLY A 210 0.08 -3.10 -14.31
N ALA A 211 0.22 -4.42 -14.30
CA ALA A 211 -0.01 -5.26 -13.14
C ALA A 211 1.11 -5.03 -12.09
N LEU A 212 0.73 -5.18 -10.82
CA LEU A 212 1.66 -5.19 -9.69
C LEU A 212 1.99 -6.64 -9.31
N SER A 213 3.27 -6.93 -9.14
CA SER A 213 3.75 -8.24 -8.69
C SER A 213 3.43 -8.46 -7.19
N PRO A 214 3.48 -9.71 -6.69
CA PRO A 214 3.36 -9.95 -5.25
C PRO A 214 4.33 -9.09 -4.44
N GLY A 215 3.84 -8.43 -3.39
CA GLY A 215 4.62 -7.52 -2.57
C GLY A 215 4.77 -6.09 -3.11
N GLU A 216 4.30 -5.82 -4.32
CA GLU A 216 4.21 -4.47 -4.87
C GLU A 216 2.89 -3.80 -4.51
N GLY A 217 2.87 -2.48 -4.56
CA GLY A 217 1.70 -1.66 -4.28
C GLY A 217 1.75 -0.31 -4.95
N ILE A 218 0.72 0.50 -4.71
CA ILE A 218 0.68 1.90 -5.14
C ILE A 218 0.44 2.81 -3.94
N THR A 219 1.27 3.85 -3.83
CA THR A 219 1.15 4.93 -2.84
C THR A 219 0.82 6.22 -3.55
N VAL A 220 -0.11 7.00 -3.02
CA VAL A 220 -0.55 8.26 -3.59
C VAL A 220 -0.26 9.43 -2.64
N ALA A 221 0.00 10.60 -3.23
CA ALA A 221 0.03 11.87 -2.54
C ALA A 221 -0.84 12.86 -3.31
N PHE A 222 -1.91 13.35 -2.68
CA PHE A 222 -2.80 14.35 -3.23
C PHE A 222 -2.81 15.57 -2.32
N GLY A 223 -2.41 16.73 -2.84
CA GLY A 223 -2.36 17.98 -2.09
C GLY A 223 -3.46 18.95 -2.53
N TRP A 224 -4.04 19.69 -1.58
CA TRP A 224 -5.09 20.68 -1.80
C TRP A 224 -4.89 21.94 -0.96
N LYS A 225 -5.65 22.99 -1.23
CA LYS A 225 -5.61 24.26 -0.48
C LYS A 225 -5.97 24.05 0.99
N LYS A 226 -5.29 24.79 1.85
CA LYS A 226 -5.62 24.83 3.28
C LYS A 226 -7.05 25.33 3.54
N GLY A 227 -7.61 24.85 4.66
CA GLY A 227 -8.92 25.28 5.14
C GLY A 227 -10.11 24.48 4.58
N ILE A 228 -9.87 23.44 3.77
CA ILE A 228 -10.90 22.49 3.34
C ILE A 228 -11.15 21.44 4.42
N VAL A 229 -10.09 21.09 5.17
CA VAL A 229 -10.10 20.09 6.23
C VAL A 229 -9.59 20.76 7.50
N THR A 230 -10.19 20.43 8.63
CA THR A 230 -9.78 20.95 9.95
C THR A 230 -8.61 20.13 10.48
N GLU A 231 -7.52 20.80 10.87
CA GLU A 231 -6.42 20.14 11.57
C GLU A 231 -6.89 19.69 12.95
N PRO A 232 -6.82 18.39 13.28
CA PRO A 232 -7.20 17.89 14.59
C PRO A 232 -6.36 18.53 15.70
N GLU A 233 -7.00 18.84 16.82
CA GLU A 233 -6.27 19.28 18.01
C GLU A 233 -5.33 18.15 18.48
N LYS A 234 -4.06 18.51 18.70
CA LYS A 234 -3.09 17.58 19.27
C LYS A 234 -3.43 17.33 20.72
N ASN A 235 -3.77 16.10 21.05
CA ASN A 235 -3.97 15.72 22.44
C ASN A 235 -2.62 15.54 23.17
N LEU A 236 -2.68 15.46 24.50
CA LEU A 236 -1.47 15.33 25.32
C LEU A 236 -0.63 14.08 24.96
N SER A 237 -1.28 12.98 24.55
CA SER A 237 -0.58 11.74 24.17
C SER A 237 0.18 11.90 22.85
N ASP A 238 -0.37 12.65 21.90
CA ASP A 238 0.29 12.97 20.64
C ASP A 238 1.48 13.91 20.88
N PHE A 239 1.28 14.95 21.72
CA PHE A 239 2.36 15.84 22.14
C PHE A 239 3.49 15.08 22.83
N MET A 240 3.17 14.16 23.76
CA MET A 240 4.16 13.32 24.45
C MET A 240 4.87 12.36 23.50
N GLY A 241 4.16 11.83 22.51
CA GLY A 241 4.73 10.97 21.47
C GLY A 241 5.71 11.73 20.57
N ASP A 242 5.30 12.89 20.09
CA ASP A 242 6.11 13.77 19.22
C ASP A 242 7.35 14.34 19.96
N ASN A 243 7.27 14.49 21.29
CA ASN A 243 8.31 15.10 22.14
C ASN A 243 8.89 14.13 23.17
N ARG A 244 9.02 12.86 22.83
CA ARG A 244 9.44 11.80 23.74
C ARG A 244 10.75 12.10 24.50
N ALA A 245 11.72 12.73 23.85
CA ALA A 245 12.97 13.16 24.49
C ALA A 245 12.74 14.20 25.60
N LEU A 246 11.83 15.15 25.40
CA LEU A 246 11.46 16.14 26.41
C LEU A 246 10.68 15.52 27.56
N THR A 247 9.78 14.59 27.25
CA THR A 247 8.98 13.88 28.26
C THR A 247 9.85 13.00 29.16
N LEU A 248 10.78 12.25 28.57
CA LEU A 248 11.73 11.43 29.33
C LEU A 248 12.69 12.26 30.19
N SER A 249 13.07 13.47 29.75
CA SER A 249 13.91 14.38 30.53
C SER A 249 13.15 15.11 31.66
N ALA A 250 11.84 15.26 31.54
CA ALA A 250 10.99 15.90 32.54
C ALA A 250 10.66 14.98 33.72
N ILE A 251 10.64 13.66 33.54
CA ILE A 251 10.33 12.68 34.61
C ILE A 251 11.28 12.79 35.80
N PRO A 252 12.62 12.81 35.64
CA PRO A 252 13.54 12.97 36.77
C PRO A 252 13.39 14.32 37.48
N LEU A 253 13.10 15.39 36.74
CA LEU A 253 12.87 16.73 37.31
C LEU A 253 11.60 16.76 38.17
N PHE A 254 10.53 16.12 37.74
CA PHE A 254 9.27 16.01 38.48
C PHE A 254 9.43 15.15 39.76
N GLN A 255 10.19 14.04 39.66
CA GLN A 255 10.52 13.20 40.80
C GLN A 255 11.40 13.96 41.84
N LEU A 256 12.36 14.76 41.37
CA LEU A 256 13.19 15.60 42.24
C LEU A 256 12.35 16.66 42.96
N LEU A 257 11.39 17.28 42.30
CA LEU A 257 10.48 18.27 42.87
C LEU A 257 9.56 17.66 43.95
N LEU A 258 9.05 16.44 43.73
CA LEU A 258 8.27 15.70 44.71
C LEU A 258 9.10 15.26 45.95
N PHE A 259 10.41 15.13 45.79
CA PHE A 259 11.30 14.77 46.90
C PHE A 259 11.71 15.97 47.75
N LEU A 260 11.52 17.19 47.24
CA LEU A 260 11.87 18.46 47.92
C LEU A 260 10.65 19.12 48.61
N LEU A 261 9.44 18.58 48.45
CA LEU A 261 8.20 18.97 49.12
C LEU A 261 7.87 18.01 50.28
#